data_4718e775e594af6e174d4722e98d9a28
#
_entry.id   4718e775e594af6e174d4722e98d9a28
#
_cell.length_a   1.000
_cell.length_b   1.000
_cell.length_c   1.000
_cell.angle_alpha   90.00
_cell.angle_beta   90.00
_cell.angle_gamma   90.00
#
_symmetry.space_group_name_H-M   'P 1'
#
loop_
_entity.id
_entity.type
_entity.pdbx_description
1 polymer ?
#
loop_
_entity_poly.entity_id
_entity_poly.type
_entity_poly.pdbx_seq_one_letter_code
_entity_poly.pdbx_strand_id
1 'polypeptide(L)'
;MNKKEQMEFLSQYEDFWGHLSDEEKEFVCHNTEFVTYHPGQNVHSADLRCVGVLFVRKGCLRVYIMSEEGKEVTLYRVNPGEVCILSASCVLSEITFDVYVDSEDLTEVVVFNAFAFAKMISKNIYVENFSNKMKAIRFSDVMWTMQQILFFSFDKRLAIFLYEELIKNGPIIRYSHMEIAKYLGSAREVVSRMLKYFEKEGIVLVSRKEIEIVDKKKLMERL
;
A
#
# COMPACT_ATOMS: atom_id res chain seq x y z
N MET A 1 -17.27 7.55 -13.06
CA MET A 1 -17.09 8.88 -12.44
C MET A 1 -17.10 9.92 -13.56
N ASN A 2 -17.87 10.99 -13.44
CA ASN A 2 -17.89 12.06 -14.45
C ASN A 2 -16.73 13.05 -14.20
N LYS A 3 -16.45 13.96 -15.18
CA LYS A 3 -15.33 14.93 -15.12
C LYS A 3 -15.39 15.81 -13.86
N LYS A 4 -16.58 16.24 -13.44
CA LYS A 4 -16.76 17.08 -12.24
C LYS A 4 -16.38 16.32 -10.96
N GLU A 5 -16.80 15.07 -10.82
CA GLU A 5 -16.44 14.20 -9.71
C GLU A 5 -14.94 13.89 -9.67
N GLN A 6 -14.28 13.75 -10.84
CA GLN A 6 -12.82 13.59 -10.91
C GLN A 6 -12.10 14.84 -10.40
N MET A 7 -12.52 16.02 -10.84
CA MET A 7 -11.94 17.29 -10.41
C MET A 7 -12.11 17.49 -8.91
N GLU A 8 -13.30 17.21 -8.38
CA GLU A 8 -13.59 17.29 -6.95
C GLU A 8 -12.73 16.31 -6.13
N PHE A 9 -12.58 15.07 -6.61
CA PHE A 9 -11.71 14.10 -5.94
C PHE A 9 -10.23 14.51 -5.99
N LEU A 10 -9.73 14.98 -7.13
CA LEU A 10 -8.32 15.38 -7.24
C LEU A 10 -8.03 16.69 -6.49
N SER A 11 -9.03 17.54 -6.24
CA SER A 11 -8.85 18.79 -5.50
C SER A 11 -8.44 18.60 -4.04
N GLN A 12 -8.66 17.42 -3.45
CA GLN A 12 -8.16 17.12 -2.11
C GLN A 12 -6.62 17.05 -2.02
N TYR A 13 -5.94 16.91 -3.15
CA TYR A 13 -4.47 16.91 -3.24
C TYR A 13 -3.95 18.33 -3.53
N GLU A 14 -4.13 19.25 -2.59
CA GLU A 14 -3.84 20.69 -2.74
C GLU A 14 -2.41 20.96 -3.22
N ASP A 15 -1.41 20.22 -2.69
CA ASP A 15 0.01 20.34 -3.06
C ASP A 15 0.26 20.13 -4.57
N PHE A 16 -0.64 19.43 -5.23
CA PHE A 16 -0.62 19.15 -6.65
C PHE A 16 -1.67 19.97 -7.39
N TRP A 17 -2.94 19.79 -7.06
CA TRP A 17 -4.08 20.33 -7.80
C TRP A 17 -4.25 21.84 -7.68
N GLY A 18 -3.98 22.40 -6.51
CA GLY A 18 -4.13 23.83 -6.21
C GLY A 18 -3.23 24.73 -7.04
N HIS A 19 -2.14 24.18 -7.58
CA HIS A 19 -1.13 24.92 -8.35
C HIS A 19 -1.21 24.67 -9.87
N LEU A 20 -2.24 23.98 -10.33
CA LEU A 20 -2.48 23.77 -11.77
C LEU A 20 -3.32 24.90 -12.35
N SER A 21 -2.95 25.33 -13.56
CA SER A 21 -3.81 26.18 -14.39
C SER A 21 -5.07 25.41 -14.83
N ASP A 22 -6.08 26.12 -15.33
CA ASP A 22 -7.31 25.47 -15.82
C ASP A 22 -7.03 24.54 -17.01
N GLU A 23 -6.08 24.90 -17.89
CA GLU A 23 -5.64 24.06 -19.00
C GLU A 23 -4.94 22.78 -18.51
N GLU A 24 -4.09 22.90 -17.48
CA GLU A 24 -3.41 21.76 -16.86
C GLU A 24 -4.40 20.84 -16.13
N LYS A 25 -5.39 21.39 -15.43
CA LYS A 25 -6.49 20.61 -14.83
C LYS A 25 -7.29 19.84 -15.88
N GLU A 26 -7.58 20.48 -17.01
CA GLU A 26 -8.22 19.80 -18.14
C GLU A 26 -7.35 18.68 -18.71
N PHE A 27 -6.06 18.93 -18.88
CA PHE A 27 -5.11 17.93 -19.34
C PHE A 27 -5.06 16.73 -18.38
N VAL A 28 -4.99 16.96 -17.07
CA VAL A 28 -5.02 15.89 -16.05
C VAL A 28 -6.31 15.09 -16.18
N CYS A 29 -7.48 15.75 -16.22
CA CYS A 29 -8.76 15.05 -16.35
C CYS A 29 -8.91 14.22 -17.61
N HIS A 30 -8.34 14.67 -18.74
CA HIS A 30 -8.35 13.90 -19.98
C HIS A 30 -7.41 12.69 -19.96
N ASN A 31 -6.42 12.70 -19.08
CA ASN A 31 -5.42 11.64 -18.96
C ASN A 31 -5.58 10.85 -17.65
N THR A 32 -6.74 10.95 -17.01
CA THR A 32 -7.12 10.14 -15.85
C THR A 32 -8.35 9.31 -16.15
N GLU A 33 -8.36 8.10 -15.61
CA GLU A 33 -9.51 7.21 -15.67
C GLU A 33 -9.88 6.70 -14.29
N PHE A 34 -11.14 6.34 -14.10
CA PHE A 34 -11.64 5.70 -12.88
C PHE A 34 -11.67 4.19 -13.08
N VAL A 35 -10.96 3.47 -12.22
CA VAL A 35 -10.85 2.01 -12.29
C VAL A 35 -11.25 1.40 -10.97
N THR A 36 -11.94 0.27 -11.03
CA THR A 36 -12.27 -0.55 -9.86
C THR A 36 -11.56 -1.89 -9.96
N TYR A 37 -10.82 -2.25 -8.93
CA TYR A 37 -10.15 -3.54 -8.80
C TYR A 37 -10.86 -4.40 -7.76
N HIS A 38 -10.99 -5.68 -8.05
CA HIS A 38 -11.56 -6.66 -7.13
C HIS A 38 -10.51 -7.19 -6.14
N PRO A 39 -10.93 -7.69 -4.95
CA PRO A 39 -10.01 -8.30 -4.00
C PRO A 39 -9.12 -9.38 -4.63
N GLY A 40 -7.82 -9.31 -4.40
CA GLY A 40 -6.82 -10.22 -4.97
C GLY A 40 -6.46 -9.97 -6.44
N GLN A 41 -7.03 -8.95 -7.07
CA GLN A 41 -6.68 -8.60 -8.45
C GLN A 41 -5.30 -7.94 -8.49
N ASN A 42 -4.43 -8.43 -9.39
CA ASN A 42 -3.16 -7.77 -9.67
C ASN A 42 -3.39 -6.46 -10.43
N VAL A 43 -2.82 -5.38 -9.92
CA VAL A 43 -2.92 -4.03 -10.48
C VAL A 43 -1.66 -3.69 -11.29
N HIS A 44 -0.49 -4.12 -10.79
CA HIS A 44 0.79 -3.90 -11.44
C HIS A 44 1.77 -5.04 -11.11
N SER A 45 2.56 -5.45 -12.11
CA SER A 45 3.67 -6.38 -11.96
C SER A 45 4.78 -6.04 -12.95
N ALA A 46 5.98 -6.60 -12.75
CA ALA A 46 7.14 -6.39 -13.60
C ALA A 46 6.87 -6.64 -15.09
N ASP A 47 6.05 -7.64 -15.41
CA ASP A 47 5.71 -8.05 -16.78
C ASP A 47 4.58 -7.23 -17.42
N LEU A 48 3.87 -6.41 -16.63
CA LEU A 48 2.75 -5.61 -17.12
C LEU A 48 3.21 -4.22 -17.56
N ARG A 49 2.44 -3.66 -18.50
CA ARG A 49 2.64 -2.26 -18.88
C ARG A 49 2.41 -1.35 -17.68
N CYS A 50 3.18 -0.29 -17.64
CA CYS A 50 3.06 0.76 -16.63
C CYS A 50 1.63 1.29 -16.55
N VAL A 51 1.03 1.19 -15.39
CA VAL A 51 -0.36 1.60 -15.16
C VAL A 51 -0.47 3.10 -15.05
N GLY A 52 0.43 3.73 -14.29
CA GLY A 52 0.39 5.16 -13.98
C GLY A 52 0.39 5.41 -12.48
N VAL A 53 0.12 6.65 -12.11
CA VAL A 53 -0.02 7.07 -10.71
C VAL A 53 -1.44 6.79 -10.25
N LEU A 54 -1.60 6.05 -9.15
CA LEU A 54 -2.90 5.63 -8.61
C LEU A 54 -3.26 6.46 -7.39
N PHE A 55 -4.35 7.20 -7.47
CA PHE A 55 -4.94 7.93 -6.36
C PHE A 55 -6.06 7.06 -5.76
N VAL A 56 -5.87 6.56 -4.55
CA VAL A 56 -6.82 5.63 -3.92
C VAL A 56 -8.00 6.39 -3.34
N ARG A 57 -9.22 6.08 -3.81
CA ARG A 57 -10.47 6.66 -3.33
C ARG A 57 -11.11 5.80 -2.25
N LYS A 58 -11.07 4.48 -2.43
CA LYS A 58 -11.65 3.48 -1.52
C LYS A 58 -10.87 2.19 -1.60
N GLY A 59 -10.94 1.39 -0.55
CA GLY A 59 -10.24 0.11 -0.50
C GLY A 59 -8.79 0.25 -0.11
N CYS A 60 -7.95 -0.69 -0.51
CA CYS A 60 -6.54 -0.75 -0.14
C CYS A 60 -5.72 -1.43 -1.24
N LEU A 61 -4.61 -0.82 -1.61
CA LEU A 61 -3.60 -1.46 -2.45
C LEU A 61 -2.43 -1.94 -1.58
N ARG A 62 -1.98 -3.16 -1.82
CA ARG A 62 -0.81 -3.75 -1.20
C ARG A 62 0.36 -3.67 -2.19
N VAL A 63 1.45 -3.04 -1.80
CA VAL A 63 2.69 -2.97 -2.56
C VAL A 63 3.71 -3.91 -1.95
N TYR A 64 4.27 -4.81 -2.76
CA TYR A 64 5.18 -5.86 -2.29
C TYR A 64 6.27 -6.18 -3.31
N ILE A 65 7.31 -6.83 -2.84
CA ILE A 65 8.33 -7.48 -3.66
C ILE A 65 8.19 -8.98 -3.55
N MET A 66 8.67 -9.69 -4.56
CA MET A 66 8.60 -11.15 -4.63
C MET A 66 9.96 -11.71 -5.04
N SER A 67 10.41 -12.76 -4.34
CA SER A 67 11.62 -13.51 -4.73
C SER A 67 11.35 -14.42 -5.92
N GLU A 68 12.41 -14.93 -6.58
CA GLU A 68 12.31 -15.92 -7.65
C GLU A 68 11.56 -17.19 -7.21
N GLU A 69 11.59 -17.53 -5.94
CA GLU A 69 10.89 -18.67 -5.34
C GLU A 69 9.42 -18.36 -4.97
N GLY A 70 8.94 -17.14 -5.30
CA GLY A 70 7.55 -16.70 -5.03
C GLY A 70 7.30 -16.29 -3.58
N LYS A 71 8.35 -16.03 -2.77
CA LYS A 71 8.18 -15.50 -1.43
C LYS A 71 7.93 -14.00 -1.49
N GLU A 72 6.82 -13.58 -0.92
CA GLU A 72 6.39 -12.19 -0.91
C GLU A 72 6.79 -11.47 0.39
N VAL A 73 7.09 -10.18 0.27
CA VAL A 73 7.29 -9.26 1.39
C VAL A 73 6.52 -7.99 1.10
N THR A 74 5.55 -7.65 1.92
CA THR A 74 4.81 -6.39 1.80
C THR A 74 5.72 -5.24 2.22
N LEU A 75 5.86 -4.27 1.33
CA LEU A 75 6.62 -3.04 1.60
C LEU A 75 5.75 -2.02 2.35
N TYR A 76 4.55 -1.79 1.84
CA TYR A 76 3.56 -0.89 2.45
C TYR A 76 2.18 -1.11 1.83
N ARG A 77 1.19 -0.48 2.43
CA ARG A 77 -0.18 -0.37 1.90
C ARG A 77 -0.46 1.06 1.47
N VAL A 78 -1.38 1.20 0.52
CA VAL A 78 -1.87 2.51 0.06
C VAL A 78 -3.36 2.57 0.36
N ASN A 79 -3.73 3.43 1.29
CA ASN A 79 -5.09 3.58 1.81
C ASN A 79 -5.85 4.73 1.10
N PRO A 80 -7.16 4.90 1.33
CA PRO A 80 -7.91 6.02 0.79
C PRO A 80 -7.27 7.37 1.13
N GLY A 81 -7.15 8.25 0.13
CA GLY A 81 -6.47 9.54 0.23
C GLY A 81 -4.96 9.48 -0.02
N GLU A 82 -4.38 8.28 -0.11
CA GLU A 82 -2.97 8.10 -0.44
C GLU A 82 -2.74 7.83 -1.94
N VAL A 83 -1.46 7.91 -2.34
CA VAL A 83 -1.04 7.79 -3.74
C VAL A 83 -0.02 6.68 -3.90
N CYS A 84 -0.27 5.76 -4.85
CA CYS A 84 0.71 4.80 -5.31
C CYS A 84 1.46 5.37 -6.51
N ILE A 85 2.73 5.75 -6.32
CA ILE A 85 3.58 6.27 -7.39
C ILE A 85 4.47 5.18 -7.99
N LEU A 86 4.79 4.10 -7.26
CA LEU A 86 5.64 3.03 -7.77
C LEU A 86 4.99 2.21 -8.90
N SER A 87 3.66 2.27 -9.05
CA SER A 87 2.93 1.75 -10.21
C SER A 87 3.24 2.49 -11.52
N ALA A 88 3.92 3.65 -11.43
CA ALA A 88 4.44 4.43 -12.54
C ALA A 88 5.97 4.31 -12.69
N SER A 89 6.58 3.21 -12.22
CA SER A 89 8.04 2.99 -12.22
C SER A 89 8.70 3.14 -13.59
N CYS A 90 7.99 2.84 -14.66
CA CYS A 90 8.49 2.97 -16.03
C CYS A 90 8.88 4.40 -16.44
N VAL A 91 8.35 5.43 -15.78
CA VAL A 91 8.67 6.85 -16.02
C VAL A 91 9.51 7.45 -14.88
N LEU A 92 9.83 6.62 -13.87
CA LEU A 92 10.68 6.96 -12.74
C LEU A 92 12.00 6.20 -12.91
N SER A 93 12.90 6.76 -13.73
CA SER A 93 14.16 6.13 -14.17
C SER A 93 15.10 5.65 -13.05
N GLU A 94 14.88 6.15 -11.84
CA GLU A 94 15.70 5.80 -10.67
C GLU A 94 15.25 4.52 -9.95
N ILE A 95 14.09 3.96 -10.30
CA ILE A 95 13.58 2.72 -9.69
C ILE A 95 14.12 1.52 -10.47
N THR A 96 15.02 0.75 -9.84
CA THR A 96 15.75 -0.37 -10.43
C THR A 96 15.28 -1.74 -9.95
N PHE A 97 14.20 -1.81 -9.19
CA PHE A 97 13.64 -3.04 -8.64
C PHE A 97 12.17 -3.20 -9.03
N ASP A 98 11.76 -4.44 -9.18
CA ASP A 98 10.39 -4.77 -9.52
C ASP A 98 9.50 -4.70 -8.29
N VAL A 99 8.37 -4.02 -8.44
CA VAL A 99 7.30 -3.99 -7.45
C VAL A 99 6.04 -4.59 -8.02
N TYR A 100 5.29 -5.24 -7.14
CA TYR A 100 3.98 -5.78 -7.42
C TYR A 100 2.94 -4.99 -6.63
N VAL A 101 1.78 -4.79 -7.24
CA VAL A 101 0.66 -4.11 -6.59
C VAL A 101 -0.59 -4.94 -6.77
N ASP A 102 -1.19 -5.35 -5.66
CA ASP A 102 -2.47 -6.08 -5.63
C ASP A 102 -3.52 -5.27 -4.89
N SER A 103 -4.76 -5.47 -5.25
CA SER A 103 -5.92 -4.96 -4.53
C SER A 103 -6.27 -5.89 -3.37
N GLU A 104 -6.34 -5.39 -2.13
CA GLU A 104 -6.73 -6.20 -0.97
C GLU A 104 -8.24 -6.29 -0.82
N ASP A 105 -8.93 -5.18 -1.10
CA ASP A 105 -10.38 -5.03 -1.01
C ASP A 105 -10.96 -4.67 -2.37
N LEU A 106 -12.27 -4.40 -2.42
CA LEU A 106 -12.88 -3.70 -3.56
C LEU A 106 -12.32 -2.27 -3.58
N THR A 107 -11.34 -2.04 -4.46
CA THR A 107 -10.56 -0.81 -4.48
C THR A 107 -10.90 0.05 -5.68
N GLU A 108 -11.27 1.28 -5.40
CA GLU A 108 -11.57 2.32 -6.39
C GLU A 108 -10.40 3.31 -6.47
N VAL A 109 -9.89 3.53 -7.66
CA VAL A 109 -8.77 4.46 -7.89
C VAL A 109 -9.04 5.40 -9.07
N VAL A 110 -8.43 6.57 -9.01
CA VAL A 110 -8.20 7.41 -10.19
C VAL A 110 -6.78 7.14 -10.69
N VAL A 111 -6.66 6.65 -11.90
CA VAL A 111 -5.39 6.33 -12.55
C VAL A 111 -4.98 7.52 -13.40
N PHE A 112 -3.85 8.13 -13.11
CA PHE A 112 -3.25 9.14 -13.97
C PHE A 112 -2.18 8.50 -14.86
N ASN A 113 -2.38 8.54 -16.17
CA ASN A 113 -1.49 7.93 -17.14
C ASN A 113 -0.02 8.30 -16.90
N ALA A 114 0.88 7.33 -16.91
CA ALA A 114 2.29 7.51 -16.57
C ALA A 114 3.00 8.55 -17.47
N PHE A 115 2.78 8.48 -18.79
CA PHE A 115 3.43 9.40 -19.72
C PHE A 115 2.88 10.83 -19.60
N ALA A 116 1.57 10.97 -19.35
CA ALA A 116 0.96 12.27 -19.09
C ALA A 116 1.47 12.87 -17.77
N PHE A 117 1.64 12.04 -16.73
CA PHE A 117 2.23 12.46 -15.47
C PHE A 117 3.69 12.92 -15.63
N ALA A 118 4.51 12.14 -16.36
CA ALA A 118 5.90 12.52 -16.67
C ALA A 118 5.97 13.86 -17.45
N LYS A 119 5.05 14.08 -18.40
CA LYS A 119 4.94 15.35 -19.11
C LYS A 119 4.59 16.51 -18.18
N MET A 120 3.74 16.28 -17.18
CA MET A 120 3.41 17.29 -16.19
C MET A 120 4.59 17.59 -15.27
N ILE A 121 5.33 16.59 -14.82
CA ILE A 121 6.57 16.77 -14.02
C ILE A 121 7.54 17.70 -14.75
N SER A 122 7.76 17.50 -16.06
CA SER A 122 8.71 18.30 -16.83
C SER A 122 8.29 19.76 -17.08
N LYS A 123 7.02 20.11 -16.79
CA LYS A 123 6.45 21.43 -17.09
C LYS A 123 6.05 22.24 -15.86
N ASN A 124 5.72 21.55 -14.75
CA ASN A 124 5.17 22.20 -13.59
C ASN A 124 5.94 21.76 -12.35
N ILE A 125 6.65 22.69 -11.72
CA ILE A 125 7.48 22.46 -10.52
C ILE A 125 6.67 21.92 -9.33
N TYR A 126 5.41 22.26 -9.20
CA TYR A 126 4.57 21.76 -8.11
C TYR A 126 4.21 20.29 -8.32
N VAL A 127 4.02 19.86 -9.57
CA VAL A 127 3.83 18.44 -9.90
C VAL A 127 5.11 17.65 -9.64
N GLU A 128 6.27 18.21 -9.98
CA GLU A 128 7.58 17.62 -9.67
C GLU A 128 7.78 17.49 -8.15
N ASN A 129 7.53 18.56 -7.39
CA ASN A 129 7.62 18.56 -5.93
C ASN A 129 6.67 17.54 -5.32
N PHE A 130 5.43 17.45 -5.80
CA PHE A 130 4.48 16.42 -5.36
C PHE A 130 5.02 15.01 -5.62
N SER A 131 5.54 14.75 -6.82
CA SER A 131 6.17 13.47 -7.16
C SER A 131 7.33 13.13 -6.20
N ASN A 132 8.21 14.09 -5.94
CA ASN A 132 9.35 13.91 -5.04
C ASN A 132 8.91 13.68 -3.59
N LYS A 133 7.88 14.38 -3.12
CA LYS A 133 7.28 14.15 -1.80
C LYS A 133 6.72 12.74 -1.68
N MET A 134 5.99 12.25 -2.68
CA MET A 134 5.46 10.88 -2.69
C MET A 134 6.59 9.84 -2.69
N LYS A 135 7.65 10.04 -3.49
CA LYS A 135 8.83 9.16 -3.48
C LYS A 135 9.49 9.11 -2.10
N ALA A 136 9.67 10.25 -1.44
CA ALA A 136 10.25 10.32 -0.10
C ALA A 136 9.43 9.58 0.95
N ILE A 137 8.10 9.71 0.91
CA ILE A 137 7.18 8.95 1.78
C ILE A 137 7.37 7.46 1.55
N ARG A 138 7.31 7.00 0.30
CA ARG A 138 7.46 5.56 -0.03
C ARG A 138 8.85 5.02 0.31
N PHE A 139 9.89 5.83 0.16
CA PHE A 139 11.22 5.48 0.64
C PHE A 139 11.22 5.24 2.16
N SER A 140 10.58 6.12 2.92
CA SER A 140 10.47 5.96 4.38
C SER A 140 9.72 4.68 4.76
N ASP A 141 8.62 4.36 4.07
CA ASP A 141 7.84 3.13 4.29
C ASP A 141 8.70 1.87 4.03
N VAL A 142 9.45 1.87 2.93
CA VAL A 142 10.34 0.76 2.57
C VAL A 142 11.47 0.61 3.60
N MET A 143 12.07 1.71 4.02
CA MET A 143 13.13 1.70 5.04
C MET A 143 12.61 1.20 6.39
N TRP A 144 11.39 1.54 6.77
CA TRP A 144 10.74 1.01 7.97
C TRP A 144 10.55 -0.51 7.89
N THR A 145 10.03 -1.01 6.76
CA THR A 145 9.90 -2.46 6.53
C THR A 145 11.24 -3.17 6.56
N MET A 146 12.27 -2.59 5.93
CA MET A 146 13.62 -3.12 5.94
C MET A 146 14.20 -3.18 7.36
N GLN A 147 14.02 -2.12 8.16
CA GLN A 147 14.44 -2.09 9.56
C GLN A 147 13.77 -3.20 10.37
N GLN A 148 12.47 -3.43 10.18
CA GLN A 148 11.76 -4.52 10.84
C GLN A 148 12.34 -5.89 10.48
N ILE A 149 12.61 -6.13 9.20
CA ILE A 149 13.14 -7.42 8.73
C ILE A 149 14.54 -7.68 9.26
N LEU A 150 15.40 -6.67 9.31
CA LEU A 150 16.81 -6.82 9.69
C LEU A 150 17.03 -6.87 11.20
N PHE A 151 16.24 -6.12 11.97
CA PHE A 151 16.58 -5.88 13.38
C PHE A 151 15.53 -6.34 14.38
N PHE A 152 14.27 -6.61 13.94
CA PHE A 152 13.22 -7.02 14.86
C PHE A 152 13.02 -8.54 14.81
N SER A 153 12.85 -9.13 15.99
CA SER A 153 12.44 -10.52 16.10
C SER A 153 11.06 -10.74 15.48
N PHE A 154 10.75 -11.97 15.12
CA PHE A 154 9.48 -12.28 14.45
C PHE A 154 8.26 -12.00 15.34
N ASP A 155 8.35 -12.26 16.63
CA ASP A 155 7.29 -11.95 17.60
C ASP A 155 6.99 -10.45 17.65
N LYS A 156 8.03 -9.60 17.67
CA LYS A 156 7.86 -8.14 17.59
C LYS A 156 7.21 -7.71 16.28
N ARG A 157 7.64 -8.23 15.14
CA ARG A 157 7.03 -7.93 13.83
C ARG A 157 5.56 -8.34 13.75
N LEU A 158 5.24 -9.52 14.29
CA LEU A 158 3.86 -10.00 14.39
C LEU A 158 3.03 -9.10 15.31
N ALA A 159 3.58 -8.68 16.46
CA ALA A 159 2.90 -7.77 17.38
C ALA A 159 2.61 -6.42 16.74
N ILE A 160 3.56 -5.85 15.98
CA ILE A 160 3.37 -4.61 15.21
C ILE A 160 2.22 -4.77 14.22
N PHE A 161 2.24 -5.84 13.40
CA PHE A 161 1.18 -6.12 12.43
C PHE A 161 -0.20 -6.23 13.08
N LEU A 162 -0.30 -7.01 14.16
CA LEU A 162 -1.57 -7.18 14.88
C LEU A 162 -2.06 -5.87 15.50
N TYR A 163 -1.15 -5.04 15.99
CA TYR A 163 -1.49 -3.74 16.56
C TYR A 163 -1.96 -2.73 15.48
N GLU A 164 -1.32 -2.69 14.33
CA GLU A 164 -1.74 -1.88 13.19
C GLU A 164 -3.14 -2.28 12.71
N GLU A 165 -3.40 -3.60 12.60
CA GLU A 165 -4.73 -4.12 12.25
C GLU A 165 -5.79 -3.77 13.31
N LEU A 166 -5.43 -3.87 14.59
CA LEU A 166 -6.33 -3.47 15.70
C LEU A 166 -6.77 -2.02 15.57
N ILE A 167 -5.84 -1.12 15.25
CA ILE A 167 -6.15 0.31 15.10
C ILE A 167 -6.99 0.56 13.85
N LYS A 168 -6.72 -0.13 12.75
CA LYS A 168 -7.41 0.05 11.47
C LYS A 168 -8.80 -0.59 11.44
N ASN A 169 -8.90 -1.84 11.91
CA ASN A 169 -10.05 -2.71 11.66
C ASN A 169 -10.74 -3.20 12.94
N GLY A 170 -10.23 -2.81 14.12
CA GLY A 170 -10.73 -3.27 15.41
C GLY A 170 -10.11 -4.62 15.86
N PRO A 171 -10.65 -5.21 16.95
CA PRO A 171 -9.97 -6.33 17.63
C PRO A 171 -10.05 -7.67 16.88
N ILE A 172 -10.91 -7.79 15.88
CA ILE A 172 -11.11 -9.03 15.12
C ILE A 172 -10.40 -8.92 13.77
N ILE A 173 -9.31 -9.67 13.63
CA ILE A 173 -8.43 -9.68 12.46
C ILE A 173 -8.75 -10.89 11.60
N ARG A 174 -9.11 -10.67 10.33
CA ARG A 174 -9.56 -11.70 9.37
C ARG A 174 -8.52 -12.02 8.32
N TYR A 175 -7.30 -12.31 8.75
CA TYR A 175 -6.24 -12.79 7.88
C TYR A 175 -5.92 -14.26 8.17
N SER A 176 -5.72 -15.05 7.12
CA SER A 176 -5.15 -16.39 7.24
C SER A 176 -3.67 -16.31 7.65
N HIS A 177 -3.15 -17.36 8.25
CA HIS A 177 -1.71 -17.44 8.59
C HIS A 177 -0.80 -17.32 7.36
N MET A 178 -1.30 -17.69 6.17
CA MET A 178 -0.58 -17.53 4.90
C MET A 178 -0.51 -16.05 4.49
N GLU A 179 -1.61 -15.32 4.59
CA GLU A 179 -1.63 -13.89 4.30
C GLU A 179 -0.72 -13.13 5.26
N ILE A 180 -0.78 -13.41 6.57
CA ILE A 180 0.15 -12.81 7.54
C ILE A 180 1.61 -13.15 7.20
N ALA A 181 1.88 -14.37 6.75
CA ALA A 181 3.22 -14.77 6.32
C ALA A 181 3.71 -13.94 5.10
N LYS A 182 2.84 -13.67 4.12
CA LYS A 182 3.12 -12.78 2.99
C LYS A 182 3.39 -11.35 3.43
N TYR A 183 2.64 -10.82 4.41
CA TYR A 183 2.88 -9.51 4.98
C TYR A 183 4.26 -9.40 5.63
N LEU A 184 4.58 -10.36 6.46
CA LEU A 184 5.78 -10.32 7.29
C LEU A 184 7.02 -10.94 6.62
N GLY A 185 6.91 -11.37 5.37
CA GLY A 185 8.02 -12.03 4.67
C GLY A 185 8.51 -13.29 5.40
N SER A 186 7.58 -14.15 5.84
CA SER A 186 7.87 -15.33 6.67
C SER A 186 7.18 -16.58 6.12
N ALA A 187 7.34 -17.72 6.78
CA ALA A 187 6.63 -18.95 6.47
C ALA A 187 5.35 -19.07 7.31
N ARG A 188 4.32 -19.71 6.75
CA ARG A 188 3.04 -19.94 7.43
C ARG A 188 3.22 -20.66 8.77
N GLU A 189 4.14 -21.63 8.83
CA GLU A 189 4.44 -22.42 10.01
C GLU A 189 4.99 -21.57 11.15
N VAL A 190 5.81 -20.55 10.81
CA VAL A 190 6.37 -19.61 11.79
C VAL A 190 5.25 -18.74 12.37
N VAL A 191 4.38 -18.21 11.51
CA VAL A 191 3.18 -17.44 11.93
C VAL A 191 2.30 -18.29 12.86
N SER A 192 1.98 -19.54 12.43
CA SER A 192 1.12 -20.44 13.20
C SER A 192 1.68 -20.74 14.60
N ARG A 193 2.99 -20.99 14.69
CA ARG A 193 3.67 -21.24 15.96
C ARG A 193 3.66 -20.02 16.86
N MET A 194 3.91 -18.83 16.29
CA MET A 194 3.94 -17.60 17.08
C MET A 194 2.55 -17.18 17.56
N LEU A 195 1.51 -17.33 16.73
CA LEU A 195 0.13 -17.09 17.16
C LEU A 195 -0.31 -18.03 18.30
N LYS A 196 0.07 -19.32 18.25
CA LYS A 196 -0.16 -20.24 19.37
C LYS A 196 0.57 -19.82 20.64
N TYR A 197 1.77 -19.25 20.50
CA TYR A 197 2.49 -18.69 21.64
C TYR A 197 1.74 -17.48 22.21
N PHE A 198 1.30 -16.54 21.38
CA PHE A 198 0.51 -15.38 21.83
C PHE A 198 -0.83 -15.77 22.45
N GLU A 199 -1.45 -16.84 21.96
CA GLU A 199 -2.67 -17.40 22.55
C GLU A 199 -2.41 -17.97 23.95
N LYS A 200 -1.33 -18.71 24.14
CA LYS A 200 -0.90 -19.23 25.46
C LYS A 200 -0.60 -18.11 26.46
N GLU A 201 -0.03 -17.01 25.99
CA GLU A 201 0.22 -15.79 26.78
C GLU A 201 -1.06 -14.98 27.07
N GLY A 202 -2.19 -15.35 26.48
CA GLY A 202 -3.48 -14.65 26.62
C GLY A 202 -3.50 -13.27 25.93
N ILE A 203 -2.76 -13.12 24.85
CA ILE A 203 -2.73 -11.90 24.04
C ILE A 203 -3.83 -11.95 22.99
N VAL A 204 -4.00 -13.09 22.33
CA VAL A 204 -4.98 -13.34 21.28
C VAL A 204 -5.77 -14.61 21.51
N LEU A 205 -6.93 -14.73 20.88
CA LEU A 205 -7.64 -15.99 20.65
C LEU A 205 -7.60 -16.30 19.16
N VAL A 206 -7.18 -17.52 18.80
CA VAL A 206 -7.05 -17.95 17.40
C VAL A 206 -8.16 -18.93 17.06
N SER A 207 -8.99 -18.57 16.10
CA SER A 207 -10.02 -19.43 15.51
C SER A 207 -9.71 -19.77 14.05
N ARG A 208 -10.58 -20.55 13.41
CA ARG A 208 -10.33 -21.06 12.05
C ARG A 208 -10.09 -19.98 11.00
N LYS A 209 -10.64 -18.79 11.18
CA LYS A 209 -10.58 -17.68 10.20
C LYS A 209 -10.38 -16.29 10.84
N GLU A 210 -10.24 -16.24 12.15
CA GLU A 210 -10.20 -14.99 12.89
C GLU A 210 -9.15 -15.08 14.00
N ILE A 211 -8.48 -13.96 14.23
CA ILE A 211 -7.59 -13.73 15.34
C ILE A 211 -8.19 -12.58 16.13
N GLU A 212 -8.63 -12.84 17.36
CA GLU A 212 -9.18 -11.82 18.24
C GLU A 212 -8.09 -11.34 19.20
N ILE A 213 -7.86 -10.04 19.28
CA ILE A 213 -6.95 -9.44 20.28
C ILE A 213 -7.73 -9.25 21.57
N VAL A 214 -7.40 -10.06 22.58
CA VAL A 214 -8.09 -10.06 23.87
C VAL A 214 -7.40 -9.19 24.91
N ASP A 215 -6.08 -9.00 24.81
CA ASP A 215 -5.32 -8.14 25.72
C ASP A 215 -4.42 -7.17 24.95
N LYS A 216 -4.95 -5.96 24.71
CA LYS A 216 -4.22 -4.88 24.03
C LYS A 216 -2.95 -4.45 24.80
N LYS A 217 -2.96 -4.47 26.14
CA LYS A 217 -1.81 -4.04 26.95
C LYS A 217 -0.64 -5.00 26.77
N LYS A 218 -0.90 -6.31 26.90
CA LYS A 218 0.12 -7.33 26.65
C LYS A 218 0.64 -7.31 25.21
N LEU A 219 -0.23 -7.01 24.22
CA LEU A 219 0.21 -6.83 22.84
C LEU A 219 1.17 -5.65 22.71
N MET A 220 0.85 -4.51 23.33
CA MET A 220 1.71 -3.32 23.32
C MET A 220 3.07 -3.53 24.00
N GLU A 221 3.16 -4.40 25.02
CA GLU A 221 4.43 -4.75 25.66
C GLU A 221 5.37 -5.55 24.75
N ARG A 222 4.88 -6.03 23.60
CA ARG A 222 5.66 -6.74 22.58
C ARG A 222 6.15 -5.84 21.43
N LEU A 223 5.73 -4.56 21.42
CA LEU A 223 6.21 -3.56 20.45
C LEU A 223 7.58 -3.00 20.85
#